data_e180a52fedcaff602aa34dd3535ff9e7
#
_entry.id   e180a52fedcaff602aa34dd3535ff9e7
#
_cell.length_a   1.000
_cell.length_b   1.000
_cell.length_c   1.000
_cell.angle_alpha   90.00
_cell.angle_beta   90.00
_cell.angle_gamma   90.00
#
_symmetry.space_group_name_H-M   'P 1'
#
loop_
_entity.id
_entity.type
_entity.pdbx_description
1 polymer ?
#
loop_
_entity_poly.entity_id
_entity_poly.type
_entity_poly.pdbx_seq_one_letter_code
_entity_poly.pdbx_strand_id
1 'polypeptide(L)'
;QPLAAIASYASGSLNLLDPAAAPEGSEVAAADRAMLRQAIQRIAEQAERAGRTIKSVHDFVRRREQAQEAQSAQQLIDAVLPLVRLQARKSGTRIEVDCPQPAPQVWADRTMIEQVLLNLTRNGIQAMESDATALDARVLQVTVRPIAGRGKGDWVEFAVRDAGPGIAPEVAARLFTPFFTTRSEGMGLGLSLCRTVIEQHGGVLDFDSSPAGTVFRFTLRAA
;
A
#
# COMPACT_ATOMS: atom_id res chain seq x y z
N GLN A 1 -10.46 12.30 -7.62
CA GLN A 1 -11.23 12.64 -6.40
C GLN A 1 -10.53 13.65 -5.47
N PRO A 2 -9.22 13.54 -5.09
CA PRO A 2 -8.61 14.51 -4.18
C PRO A 2 -8.63 15.95 -4.70
N LEU A 3 -8.38 16.15 -5.98
CA LEU A 3 -8.40 17.49 -6.60
C LEU A 3 -9.80 18.13 -6.59
N ALA A 4 -10.86 17.35 -6.83
CA ALA A 4 -12.22 17.83 -6.75
C ALA A 4 -12.60 18.22 -5.30
N ALA A 5 -12.14 17.45 -4.31
CA ALA A 5 -12.34 17.77 -2.90
C ALA A 5 -11.58 19.06 -2.50
N ILE A 6 -10.32 19.22 -2.95
CA ILE A 6 -9.54 20.44 -2.75
C ILE A 6 -10.30 21.65 -3.32
N ALA A 7 -10.78 21.54 -4.56
CA ALA A 7 -11.54 22.62 -5.21
C ALA A 7 -12.83 22.96 -4.45
N SER A 8 -13.58 21.94 -3.99
CA SER A 8 -14.80 22.13 -3.21
C SER A 8 -14.56 22.83 -1.88
N TYR A 9 -13.54 22.38 -1.09
CA TYR A 9 -13.21 23.01 0.18
C TYR A 9 -12.62 24.41 -0.02
N ALA A 10 -11.82 24.65 -1.07
CA ALA A 10 -11.31 25.98 -1.40
C ALA A 10 -12.44 26.95 -1.74
N SER A 11 -13.40 26.53 -2.58
CA SER A 11 -14.57 27.36 -2.94
C SER A 11 -15.43 27.66 -1.72
N GLY A 12 -15.68 26.65 -0.86
CA GLY A 12 -16.41 26.86 0.40
C GLY A 12 -15.68 27.84 1.34
N SER A 13 -14.36 27.76 1.42
CA SER A 13 -13.55 28.69 2.21
C SER A 13 -13.60 30.12 1.69
N LEU A 14 -13.59 30.30 0.37
CA LEU A 14 -13.72 31.62 -0.26
C LEU A 14 -15.10 32.23 0.01
N ASN A 15 -16.18 31.45 -0.02
CA ASN A 15 -17.52 31.91 0.33
C ASN A 15 -17.63 32.37 1.79
N LEU A 16 -16.92 31.73 2.72
CA LEU A 16 -16.87 32.15 4.13
C LEU A 16 -16.03 33.44 4.36
N LEU A 17 -15.18 33.79 3.42
CA LEU A 17 -14.38 35.02 3.44
C LEU A 17 -15.05 36.20 2.69
N ASP A 18 -16.19 35.97 2.04
CA ASP A 18 -16.90 37.03 1.29
C ASP A 18 -17.47 38.05 2.26
N PRO A 19 -17.04 39.34 2.21
CA PRO A 19 -17.51 40.40 3.11
C PRO A 19 -18.98 40.71 2.97
N ALA A 20 -19.59 40.34 1.82
CA ALA A 20 -21.03 40.59 1.56
C ALA A 20 -21.94 39.63 2.34
N ALA A 21 -21.37 38.56 2.94
CA ALA A 21 -22.17 37.53 3.63
C ALA A 21 -22.19 37.68 5.17
N ALA A 22 -21.43 38.59 5.77
CA ALA A 22 -21.29 38.67 7.23
C ALA A 22 -21.73 40.05 7.82
N PRO A 23 -22.71 40.09 8.75
CA PRO A 23 -22.95 41.29 9.57
C PRO A 23 -21.79 41.47 10.59
N GLU A 24 -21.31 42.71 10.73
CA GLU A 24 -20.28 43.08 11.68
C GLU A 24 -20.68 42.79 13.11
N GLY A 25 -19.88 42.04 13.86
CA GLY A 25 -19.86 42.06 15.32
C GLY A 25 -20.52 40.89 16.08
N SER A 26 -20.61 39.66 15.52
CA SER A 26 -21.27 38.55 16.19
C SER A 26 -20.37 37.33 16.49
N GLU A 27 -20.80 36.46 17.45
CA GLU A 27 -20.25 35.11 17.73
C GLU A 27 -20.11 34.24 16.45
N VAL A 28 -20.83 34.55 15.37
CA VAL A 28 -20.72 34.00 14.04
C VAL A 28 -19.29 34.09 13.51
N ALA A 29 -18.56 35.17 13.77
CA ALA A 29 -17.17 35.33 13.32
C ALA A 29 -16.17 34.32 13.95
N ALA A 30 -16.46 33.73 15.09
CA ALA A 30 -15.65 32.68 15.74
C ALA A 30 -15.96 31.31 15.13
N ALA A 31 -17.26 31.04 14.88
CA ALA A 31 -17.70 29.81 14.21
C ALA A 31 -17.18 29.75 12.75
N ASP A 32 -17.26 30.87 12.04
CA ASP A 32 -16.76 30.97 10.65
C ASP A 32 -15.24 30.76 10.57
N ARG A 33 -14.47 31.30 11.52
CA ARG A 33 -13.03 31.04 11.63
C ARG A 33 -12.71 29.57 11.92
N ALA A 34 -13.49 28.90 12.75
CA ALA A 34 -13.34 27.47 13.02
C ALA A 34 -13.64 26.62 11.78
N MET A 35 -14.72 26.94 11.06
CA MET A 35 -15.09 26.29 9.80
C MET A 35 -14.02 26.51 8.71
N LEU A 36 -13.50 27.74 8.58
CA LEU A 36 -12.43 28.07 7.65
C LEU A 36 -11.15 27.28 7.97
N ARG A 37 -10.76 27.21 9.24
CA ARG A 37 -9.61 26.42 9.67
C ARG A 37 -9.78 24.94 9.33
N GLN A 38 -10.97 24.38 9.58
CA GLN A 38 -11.29 23.01 9.24
C GLN A 38 -11.23 22.76 7.73
N ALA A 39 -11.77 23.69 6.93
CA ALA A 39 -11.72 23.61 5.47
C ALA A 39 -10.29 23.66 4.94
N ILE A 40 -9.45 24.57 5.44
CA ILE A 40 -8.03 24.64 5.07
C ILE A 40 -7.28 23.36 5.46
N GLN A 41 -7.57 22.80 6.66
CA GLN A 41 -6.99 21.53 7.09
C GLN A 41 -7.34 20.40 6.11
N ARG A 42 -8.62 20.32 5.70
CA ARG A 42 -9.10 19.33 4.71
C ARG A 42 -8.44 19.52 3.34
N ILE A 43 -8.24 20.76 2.91
CA ILE A 43 -7.51 21.07 1.66
C ILE A 43 -6.08 20.55 1.76
N ALA A 44 -5.37 20.82 2.84
CA ALA A 44 -4.01 20.37 3.05
C ALA A 44 -3.90 18.84 3.03
N GLU A 45 -4.80 18.13 3.72
CA GLU A 45 -4.86 16.66 3.73
C GLU A 45 -5.09 16.09 2.32
N GLN A 46 -6.01 16.69 1.54
CA GLN A 46 -6.29 16.25 0.17
C GLN A 46 -5.15 16.58 -0.80
N ALA A 47 -4.48 17.73 -0.63
CA ALA A 47 -3.32 18.10 -1.42
C ALA A 47 -2.15 17.14 -1.18
N GLU A 48 -1.89 16.77 0.08
CA GLU A 48 -0.88 15.78 0.45
C GLU A 48 -1.22 14.39 -0.14
N ARG A 49 -2.50 13.99 -0.09
CA ARG A 49 -2.99 12.75 -0.71
C ARG A 49 -2.79 12.76 -2.22
N ALA A 50 -3.12 13.87 -2.89
CA ALA A 50 -2.88 14.03 -4.33
C ALA A 50 -1.38 13.98 -4.67
N GLY A 51 -0.53 14.64 -3.90
CA GLY A 51 0.92 14.63 -4.05
C GLY A 51 1.51 13.21 -3.92
N ARG A 52 1.06 12.43 -2.94
CA ARG A 52 1.46 11.02 -2.78
C ARG A 52 1.03 10.17 -3.99
N THR A 53 -0.17 10.41 -4.52
CA THR A 53 -0.67 9.72 -5.73
C THR A 53 0.19 10.03 -6.94
N ILE A 54 0.46 11.33 -7.18
CA ILE A 54 1.28 11.79 -8.30
C ILE A 54 2.70 11.24 -8.19
N LYS A 55 3.28 11.27 -6.99
CA LYS A 55 4.61 10.71 -6.73
C LYS A 55 4.65 9.21 -7.02
N SER A 56 3.66 8.44 -6.57
CA SER A 56 3.59 7.00 -6.82
C SER A 56 3.50 6.69 -8.33
N VAL A 57 2.69 7.45 -9.08
CA VAL A 57 2.57 7.30 -10.54
C VAL A 57 3.85 7.77 -11.25
N HIS A 58 4.42 8.91 -10.84
CA HIS A 58 5.65 9.44 -11.42
C HIS A 58 6.84 8.51 -11.20
N ASP A 59 7.01 7.99 -9.98
CA ASP A 59 8.06 7.04 -9.65
C ASP A 59 7.91 5.74 -10.45
N PHE A 60 6.67 5.32 -10.70
CA PHE A 60 6.36 4.19 -11.57
C PHE A 60 6.72 4.45 -13.05
N VAL A 61 6.37 5.62 -13.59
CA VAL A 61 6.63 5.97 -15.01
C VAL A 61 8.11 6.23 -15.26
N ARG A 62 8.81 6.90 -14.34
CA ARG A 62 10.22 7.29 -14.49
C ARG A 62 11.18 6.10 -14.48
N ARG A 63 10.84 4.98 -13.80
CA ARG A 63 11.70 3.82 -13.61
C ARG A 63 11.66 2.77 -14.73
N ARG A 64 11.15 3.15 -15.89
CA ARG A 64 11.05 2.22 -17.05
C ARG A 64 12.41 1.74 -17.60
N GLU A 65 13.53 2.31 -17.15
CA GLU A 65 14.88 2.07 -17.70
C GLU A 65 15.90 1.51 -16.68
N GLN A 66 15.51 1.20 -15.43
CA GLN A 66 16.47 0.61 -14.50
C GLN A 66 16.69 -0.86 -14.81
N ALA A 67 17.98 -1.22 -15.00
CA ALA A 67 18.39 -2.59 -15.26
C ALA A 67 18.07 -3.49 -14.06
N GLN A 68 17.50 -4.66 -14.33
CA GLN A 68 17.38 -5.71 -13.32
C GLN A 68 18.78 -6.28 -13.05
N GLU A 69 19.10 -6.46 -11.79
CA GLU A 69 20.36 -7.01 -11.32
C GLU A 69 20.10 -8.24 -10.42
N ALA A 70 21.13 -9.08 -10.26
CA ALA A 70 21.05 -10.19 -9.31
C ALA A 70 20.97 -9.66 -7.88
N GLN A 71 19.86 -9.90 -7.20
CA GLN A 71 19.57 -9.45 -5.84
C GLN A 71 19.33 -10.65 -4.92
N SER A 72 19.91 -10.63 -3.73
CA SER A 72 19.59 -11.64 -2.71
C SER A 72 18.18 -11.43 -2.15
N ALA A 73 17.36 -12.48 -2.13
CA ALA A 73 16.02 -12.43 -1.56
C ALA A 73 16.04 -11.98 -0.08
N GLN A 74 17.05 -12.42 0.69
CA GLN A 74 17.23 -11.99 2.08
C GLN A 74 17.49 -10.49 2.18
N GLN A 75 18.37 -9.93 1.33
CA GLN A 75 18.68 -8.49 1.33
C GLN A 75 17.47 -7.63 1.00
N LEU A 76 16.62 -8.08 0.05
CA LEU A 76 15.37 -7.39 -0.28
C LEU A 76 14.42 -7.33 0.93
N ILE A 77 14.29 -8.43 1.67
CA ILE A 77 13.47 -8.48 2.89
C ILE A 77 14.09 -7.61 3.99
N ASP A 78 15.38 -7.75 4.26
CA ASP A 78 16.07 -7.02 5.33
C ASP A 78 16.00 -5.50 5.15
N ALA A 79 16.01 -5.03 3.92
CA ALA A 79 15.88 -3.60 3.61
C ALA A 79 14.53 -3.01 4.03
N VAL A 80 13.44 -3.78 3.96
CA VAL A 80 12.09 -3.32 4.30
C VAL A 80 11.70 -3.61 5.75
N LEU A 81 12.32 -4.62 6.39
CA LEU A 81 11.97 -5.06 7.74
C LEU A 81 11.95 -3.96 8.80
N PRO A 82 12.85 -2.96 8.84
CA PRO A 82 12.80 -1.89 9.84
C PRO A 82 11.48 -1.12 9.78
N LEU A 83 11.01 -0.78 8.58
CA LEU A 83 9.74 -0.06 8.38
C LEU A 83 8.54 -0.94 8.68
N VAL A 84 8.57 -2.21 8.26
CA VAL A 84 7.51 -3.19 8.54
C VAL A 84 7.38 -3.41 10.04
N ARG A 85 8.48 -3.59 10.77
CA ARG A 85 8.49 -3.74 12.24
C ARG A 85 7.97 -2.50 12.97
N LEU A 86 8.28 -1.31 12.46
CA LEU A 86 7.75 -0.06 13.04
C LEU A 86 6.22 -0.01 12.95
N GLN A 87 5.65 -0.39 11.80
CA GLN A 87 4.20 -0.46 11.62
C GLN A 87 3.58 -1.57 12.47
N ALA A 88 4.17 -2.76 12.46
CA ALA A 88 3.71 -3.92 13.20
C ALA A 88 3.63 -3.67 14.72
N ARG A 89 4.60 -2.94 15.29
CA ARG A 89 4.57 -2.55 16.72
C ARG A 89 3.35 -1.71 17.08
N LYS A 90 2.90 -0.81 16.19
CA LYS A 90 1.72 0.04 16.44
C LYS A 90 0.42 -0.75 16.50
N SER A 91 0.34 -1.84 15.74
CA SER A 91 -0.84 -2.72 15.63
C SER A 91 -0.77 -3.96 16.51
N GLY A 92 0.34 -4.17 17.26
CA GLY A 92 0.55 -5.39 18.04
C GLY A 92 0.76 -6.64 17.17
N THR A 93 1.20 -6.48 15.92
CA THR A 93 1.42 -7.59 14.98
C THR A 93 2.81 -8.19 15.14
N ARG A 94 2.91 -9.52 15.23
CA ARG A 94 4.18 -10.27 15.19
C ARG A 94 4.59 -10.50 13.74
N ILE A 95 5.89 -10.30 13.45
CA ILE A 95 6.47 -10.54 12.13
C ILE A 95 7.31 -11.81 12.16
N GLU A 96 7.05 -12.73 11.24
CA GLU A 96 7.82 -13.94 11.02
C GLU A 96 8.39 -13.94 9.61
N VAL A 97 9.68 -14.25 9.46
CA VAL A 97 10.37 -14.34 8.17
C VAL A 97 10.99 -15.70 8.04
N ASP A 98 10.72 -16.37 6.93
CA ASP A 98 11.27 -17.67 6.59
C ASP A 98 11.86 -17.61 5.18
N CYS A 99 13.19 -17.48 5.12
CA CYS A 99 13.98 -17.45 3.90
C CYS A 99 15.03 -18.56 3.98
N PRO A 100 15.16 -19.43 2.97
CA PRO A 100 16.13 -20.53 2.98
C PRO A 100 17.57 -20.00 3.01
N GLN A 101 18.46 -20.80 3.54
CA GLN A 101 19.90 -20.51 3.55
C GLN A 101 20.64 -21.59 2.77
N PRO A 102 21.46 -21.24 1.77
CA PRO A 102 21.70 -19.87 1.27
C PRO A 102 20.47 -19.25 0.63
N ALA A 103 20.33 -17.92 0.77
CA ALA A 103 19.20 -17.18 0.19
C ALA A 103 19.28 -17.21 -1.34
N PRO A 104 18.15 -17.48 -2.04
CA PRO A 104 18.14 -17.48 -3.49
C PRO A 104 18.41 -16.07 -4.05
N GLN A 105 19.09 -16.04 -5.20
CA GLN A 105 19.29 -14.81 -5.97
C GLN A 105 18.17 -14.66 -7.00
N VAL A 106 17.73 -13.43 -7.25
CA VAL A 106 16.67 -13.12 -8.21
C VAL A 106 17.06 -11.95 -9.10
N TRP A 107 16.64 -11.95 -10.35
CA TRP A 107 16.74 -10.80 -11.24
C TRP A 107 15.67 -9.77 -10.86
N ALA A 108 16.09 -8.61 -10.36
CA ALA A 108 15.16 -7.60 -9.87
C ALA A 108 15.72 -6.17 -9.90
N ASP A 109 14.83 -5.20 -10.12
CA ASP A 109 15.03 -3.83 -9.66
C ASP A 109 14.76 -3.82 -8.15
N ARG A 110 15.83 -3.65 -7.37
CA ARG A 110 15.79 -3.65 -5.91
C ARG A 110 14.72 -2.73 -5.35
N THR A 111 14.68 -1.49 -5.81
CA THR A 111 13.77 -0.48 -5.26
C THR A 111 12.30 -0.80 -5.56
N MET A 112 12.01 -1.33 -6.74
CA MET A 112 10.66 -1.73 -7.12
C MET A 112 10.17 -2.91 -6.29
N ILE A 113 11.01 -3.92 -6.06
CA ILE A 113 10.62 -5.08 -5.26
C ILE A 113 10.50 -4.73 -3.77
N GLU A 114 11.39 -3.88 -3.23
CA GLU A 114 11.24 -3.33 -1.88
C GLU A 114 9.87 -2.61 -1.73
N GLN A 115 9.45 -1.84 -2.73
CA GLN A 115 8.14 -1.16 -2.71
C GLN A 115 6.97 -2.15 -2.77
N VAL A 116 7.07 -3.24 -3.55
CA VAL A 116 6.09 -4.33 -3.57
C VAL A 116 5.97 -4.96 -2.18
N LEU A 117 7.10 -5.34 -1.57
CA LEU A 117 7.13 -5.93 -0.23
C LEU A 117 6.53 -5.01 0.83
N LEU A 118 6.89 -3.72 0.83
CA LEU A 118 6.32 -2.72 1.74
C LEU A 118 4.81 -2.59 1.58
N ASN A 119 4.31 -2.63 0.35
CA ASN A 119 2.89 -2.47 0.09
C ASN A 119 2.08 -3.71 0.52
N LEU A 120 2.58 -4.91 0.20
CA LEU A 120 1.92 -6.16 0.60
C LEU A 120 1.93 -6.35 2.12
N THR A 121 3.08 -6.11 2.78
CA THR A 121 3.20 -6.22 4.24
C THR A 121 2.34 -5.21 4.97
N ARG A 122 2.29 -3.95 4.49
CA ARG A 122 1.40 -2.92 5.02
C ARG A 122 -0.07 -3.32 4.89
N ASN A 123 -0.47 -3.86 3.75
CA ASN A 123 -1.84 -4.32 3.53
C ASN A 123 -2.22 -5.45 4.50
N GLY A 124 -1.32 -6.42 4.73
CA GLY A 124 -1.53 -7.50 5.69
C GLY A 124 -1.63 -7.01 7.13
N ILE A 125 -0.72 -6.12 7.58
CA ILE A 125 -0.79 -5.52 8.92
C ILE A 125 -2.14 -4.81 9.10
N GLN A 126 -2.51 -3.98 8.16
CA GLN A 126 -3.77 -3.22 8.22
C GLN A 126 -5.03 -4.10 8.14
N ALA A 127 -4.98 -5.26 7.50
CA ALA A 127 -6.10 -6.20 7.48
C ALA A 127 -6.36 -6.79 8.87
N MET A 128 -5.32 -6.93 9.69
CA MET A 128 -5.39 -7.45 11.06
C MET A 128 -5.71 -6.39 12.13
N GLU A 129 -5.72 -5.09 11.78
CA GLU A 129 -6.08 -4.00 12.71
C GLU A 129 -7.58 -3.96 13.04
N SER A 130 -8.41 -4.73 12.33
CA SER A 130 -9.84 -4.84 12.63
C SER A 130 -10.10 -5.60 13.93
N ASP A 131 -11.23 -5.33 14.58
CA ASP A 131 -11.67 -6.02 15.80
C ASP A 131 -11.93 -7.53 15.59
N ALA A 132 -12.01 -7.97 14.32
CA ALA A 132 -12.18 -9.36 13.96
C ALA A 132 -10.94 -10.24 14.23
N THR A 133 -9.75 -9.63 14.42
CA THR A 133 -8.50 -10.38 14.65
C THR A 133 -7.98 -10.09 16.05
N ALA A 134 -7.97 -11.12 16.91
CA ALA A 134 -7.42 -11.00 18.27
C ALA A 134 -5.93 -10.64 18.24
N LEU A 135 -5.44 -9.89 19.22
CA LEU A 135 -4.07 -9.37 19.25
C LEU A 135 -3.01 -10.47 19.20
N ASP A 136 -3.22 -11.57 19.89
CA ASP A 136 -2.34 -12.74 19.94
C ASP A 136 -2.30 -13.52 18.61
N ALA A 137 -3.36 -13.43 17.81
CA ALA A 137 -3.47 -14.02 16.48
C ALA A 137 -2.86 -13.16 15.36
N ARG A 138 -2.49 -11.91 15.61
CA ARG A 138 -1.93 -11.01 14.60
C ARG A 138 -0.50 -11.39 14.22
N VAL A 139 -0.39 -12.22 13.20
CA VAL A 139 0.89 -12.69 12.66
C VAL A 139 0.98 -12.37 11.19
N LEU A 140 2.02 -11.65 10.79
CA LEU A 140 2.39 -11.47 9.40
C LEU A 140 3.59 -12.35 9.09
N GLN A 141 3.42 -13.28 8.15
CA GLN A 141 4.50 -14.16 7.68
C GLN A 141 4.99 -13.70 6.31
N VAL A 142 6.30 -13.62 6.16
CA VAL A 142 6.97 -13.42 4.87
C VAL A 142 7.82 -14.66 4.60
N THR A 143 7.50 -15.37 3.52
CA THR A 143 8.23 -16.59 3.15
C THR A 143 8.83 -16.48 1.77
N VAL A 144 9.98 -17.11 1.56
CA VAL A 144 10.65 -17.24 0.27
C VAL A 144 10.86 -18.72 -0.02
N ARG A 145 10.54 -19.14 -1.24
CA ARG A 145 10.74 -20.52 -1.69
C ARG A 145 11.22 -20.57 -3.13
N PRO A 146 12.28 -21.29 -3.45
CA PRO A 146 12.54 -21.69 -4.82
C PRO A 146 11.40 -22.58 -5.33
N ILE A 147 10.94 -22.33 -6.55
CA ILE A 147 9.92 -23.14 -7.22
C ILE A 147 10.42 -23.57 -8.60
N ALA A 148 10.11 -24.81 -8.99
CA ALA A 148 10.40 -25.27 -10.32
C ALA A 148 9.53 -24.54 -11.34
N GLY A 149 10.14 -23.90 -12.34
CA GLY A 149 9.43 -23.11 -13.35
C GLY A 149 8.65 -23.98 -14.32
N ARG A 150 7.49 -23.49 -14.76
CA ARG A 150 6.82 -24.01 -15.97
C ARG A 150 7.50 -23.39 -17.19
N GLY A 151 8.67 -23.93 -17.65
CA GLY A 151 9.39 -23.42 -18.82
C GLY A 151 10.90 -23.28 -18.59
N LYS A 152 11.59 -22.45 -19.39
CA LYS A 152 13.04 -22.23 -19.27
C LYS A 152 13.36 -21.31 -18.10
N GLY A 153 13.82 -21.87 -16.98
CA GLY A 153 14.39 -21.15 -15.83
C GLY A 153 13.67 -21.47 -14.52
N ASP A 154 14.42 -21.31 -13.44
CA ASP A 154 13.92 -21.45 -12.07
C ASP A 154 13.32 -20.13 -11.59
N TRP A 155 12.38 -20.22 -10.67
CA TRP A 155 11.68 -19.09 -10.09
C TRP A 155 11.82 -19.09 -8.59
N VAL A 156 11.69 -17.92 -8.01
CA VAL A 156 11.61 -17.74 -6.55
C VAL A 156 10.27 -17.11 -6.23
N GLU A 157 9.48 -17.78 -5.40
CA GLU A 157 8.23 -17.28 -4.87
C GLU A 157 8.47 -16.55 -3.56
N PHE A 158 7.90 -15.36 -3.46
CA PHE A 158 7.74 -14.60 -2.23
C PHE A 158 6.27 -14.64 -1.84
N ALA A 159 5.97 -14.99 -0.59
CA ALA A 159 4.62 -14.96 -0.07
C ALA A 159 4.53 -14.10 1.19
N VAL A 160 3.49 -13.26 1.23
CA VAL A 160 3.14 -12.44 2.40
C VAL A 160 1.77 -12.90 2.87
N ARG A 161 1.71 -13.51 4.06
CA ARG A 161 0.48 -14.04 4.67
C ARG A 161 0.11 -13.21 5.89
N ASP A 162 -1.13 -12.81 5.97
CA ASP A 162 -1.76 -12.25 7.16
C ASP A 162 -2.79 -13.22 7.77
N ALA A 163 -3.17 -12.99 9.02
CA ALA A 163 -4.21 -13.69 9.75
C ALA A 163 -5.49 -12.83 9.89
N GLY A 164 -5.74 -11.94 8.94
CA GLY A 164 -6.93 -11.09 8.91
C GLY A 164 -8.21 -11.84 8.54
N PRO A 165 -9.35 -11.14 8.44
CA PRO A 165 -10.65 -11.75 8.15
C PRO A 165 -10.81 -12.24 6.70
N GLY A 166 -9.77 -12.09 5.88
CA GLY A 166 -9.83 -12.39 4.46
C GLY A 166 -10.47 -11.29 3.61
N ILE A 167 -10.73 -11.62 2.36
CA ILE A 167 -11.24 -10.72 1.33
C ILE A 167 -12.57 -11.28 0.81
N ALA A 168 -13.62 -10.46 0.85
CA ALA A 168 -14.93 -10.84 0.32
C ALA A 168 -14.85 -11.06 -1.22
N PRO A 169 -15.61 -12.01 -1.78
CA PRO A 169 -15.55 -12.35 -3.20
C PRO A 169 -15.76 -11.17 -4.14
N GLU A 170 -16.64 -10.22 -3.78
CA GLU A 170 -16.93 -9.03 -4.57
C GLU A 170 -15.75 -8.06 -4.60
N VAL A 171 -14.98 -8.00 -3.50
CA VAL A 171 -13.75 -7.23 -3.39
C VAL A 171 -12.62 -7.93 -4.15
N ALA A 172 -12.51 -9.26 -4.01
CA ALA A 172 -11.52 -10.09 -4.67
C ALA A 172 -11.53 -9.91 -6.20
N ALA A 173 -12.72 -9.89 -6.80
CA ALA A 173 -12.90 -9.69 -8.24
C ALA A 173 -12.32 -8.35 -8.78
N ARG A 174 -12.17 -7.34 -7.90
CA ARG A 174 -11.74 -6.00 -8.26
C ARG A 174 -10.40 -5.58 -7.63
N LEU A 175 -9.75 -6.47 -6.91
CA LEU A 175 -8.63 -6.17 -6.02
C LEU A 175 -7.45 -5.47 -6.70
N PHE A 176 -7.20 -5.79 -7.96
CA PHE A 176 -6.12 -5.20 -8.77
C PHE A 176 -6.59 -4.09 -9.71
N THR A 177 -7.87 -3.69 -9.62
CA THR A 177 -8.38 -2.57 -10.42
C THR A 177 -7.81 -1.26 -9.89
N PRO A 178 -7.17 -0.41 -10.71
CA PRO A 178 -6.67 0.88 -10.28
C PRO A 178 -7.79 1.74 -9.65
N PHE A 179 -7.45 2.47 -8.58
CA PHE A 179 -8.36 3.32 -7.79
C PHE A 179 -9.47 2.58 -7.04
N PHE A 180 -9.50 1.27 -7.07
CA PHE A 180 -10.42 0.49 -6.25
C PHE A 180 -9.86 0.31 -4.84
N THR A 181 -10.64 0.69 -3.83
CA THR A 181 -10.29 0.54 -2.42
C THR A 181 -11.54 0.40 -1.56
N THR A 182 -11.46 -0.42 -0.53
CA THR A 182 -12.48 -0.54 0.52
C THR A 182 -12.16 0.35 1.73
N ARG A 183 -11.00 1.03 1.73
CA ARG A 183 -10.53 1.87 2.84
C ARG A 183 -10.77 3.34 2.55
N SER A 184 -11.27 4.08 3.56
CA SER A 184 -11.53 5.52 3.46
C SER A 184 -10.29 6.34 3.11
N GLU A 185 -9.11 5.92 3.61
CA GLU A 185 -7.83 6.58 3.37
C GLU A 185 -7.00 5.95 2.24
N GLY A 186 -7.47 4.86 1.66
CA GLY A 186 -6.78 4.15 0.59
C GLY A 186 -6.89 4.88 -0.76
N MET A 187 -5.81 4.91 -1.53
CA MET A 187 -5.82 5.45 -2.90
C MET A 187 -6.27 4.41 -3.95
N GLY A 188 -6.31 3.13 -3.58
CA GLY A 188 -6.66 2.04 -4.49
C GLY A 188 -5.61 1.78 -5.59
N LEU A 189 -4.38 2.26 -5.45
CA LEU A 189 -3.31 2.08 -6.44
C LEU A 189 -2.28 1.02 -6.03
N GLY A 190 -2.20 0.69 -4.75
CA GLY A 190 -1.11 -0.12 -4.23
C GLY A 190 -1.00 -1.49 -4.90
N LEU A 191 -2.06 -2.27 -4.91
CA LEU A 191 -2.04 -3.63 -5.45
C LEU A 191 -1.94 -3.66 -6.98
N SER A 192 -2.58 -2.72 -7.68
CA SER A 192 -2.45 -2.61 -9.13
C SER A 192 -1.01 -2.27 -9.56
N LEU A 193 -0.33 -1.39 -8.81
CA LEU A 193 1.09 -1.08 -9.02
C LEU A 193 1.97 -2.29 -8.72
N CYS A 194 1.72 -3.04 -7.63
CA CYS A 194 2.44 -4.27 -7.34
C CYS A 194 2.34 -5.26 -8.49
N ARG A 195 1.14 -5.48 -9.03
CA ARG A 195 0.94 -6.38 -10.18
C ARG A 195 1.76 -5.93 -11.38
N THR A 196 1.67 -4.65 -11.74
CA THR A 196 2.44 -4.12 -12.89
C THR A 196 3.95 -4.26 -12.69
N VAL A 197 4.47 -4.00 -11.48
CA VAL A 197 5.90 -4.18 -11.18
C VAL A 197 6.31 -5.64 -11.37
N ILE A 198 5.55 -6.58 -10.83
CA ILE A 198 5.87 -8.00 -10.94
C ILE A 198 5.77 -8.50 -12.39
N GLU A 199 4.76 -8.06 -13.15
CA GLU A 199 4.63 -8.38 -14.58
C GLU A 199 5.79 -7.82 -15.41
N GLN A 200 6.30 -6.62 -15.09
CA GLN A 200 7.51 -6.05 -15.70
C GLN A 200 8.78 -6.86 -15.41
N HIS A 201 8.80 -7.60 -14.29
CA HIS A 201 9.87 -8.55 -13.97
C HIS A 201 9.64 -9.94 -14.57
N GLY A 202 8.60 -10.09 -15.40
CA GLY A 202 8.21 -11.36 -16.03
C GLY A 202 7.55 -12.35 -15.07
N GLY A 203 7.27 -11.93 -13.83
CA GLY A 203 6.63 -12.75 -12.81
C GLY A 203 5.10 -12.64 -12.79
N VAL A 204 4.50 -13.26 -11.80
CA VAL A 204 3.04 -13.23 -11.57
C VAL A 204 2.79 -12.84 -10.12
N LEU A 205 1.81 -11.97 -9.88
CA LEU A 205 1.27 -11.67 -8.55
C LEU A 205 -0.14 -12.24 -8.45
N ASP A 206 -0.34 -13.12 -7.48
CA ASP A 206 -1.60 -13.79 -7.20
C ASP A 206 -1.91 -13.79 -5.70
N PHE A 207 -3.11 -14.22 -5.31
CA PHE A 207 -3.51 -14.33 -3.92
C PHE A 207 -4.52 -15.44 -3.69
N ASP A 208 -4.49 -15.99 -2.47
CA ASP A 208 -5.55 -16.81 -1.90
C ASP A 208 -6.09 -16.14 -0.64
N SER A 209 -7.39 -16.22 -0.44
CA SER A 209 -8.05 -15.63 0.72
C SER A 209 -9.12 -16.54 1.29
N SER A 210 -9.20 -16.55 2.61
CA SER A 210 -10.20 -17.27 3.37
C SER A 210 -10.54 -16.48 4.64
N PRO A 211 -11.57 -16.85 5.41
CA PRO A 211 -11.86 -16.21 6.70
C PRO A 211 -10.72 -16.33 7.74
N ALA A 212 -9.71 -17.16 7.48
CA ALA A 212 -8.53 -17.33 8.34
C ALA A 212 -7.32 -16.49 7.90
N GLY A 213 -7.48 -15.63 6.88
CA GLY A 213 -6.42 -14.76 6.40
C GLY A 213 -6.29 -14.70 4.88
N THR A 214 -5.34 -13.88 4.44
CA THR A 214 -4.98 -13.75 3.04
C THR A 214 -3.50 -14.03 2.85
N VAL A 215 -3.16 -14.64 1.73
CA VAL A 215 -1.77 -14.78 1.28
C VAL A 215 -1.63 -14.20 -0.12
N PHE A 216 -0.76 -13.20 -0.26
CA PHE A 216 -0.30 -12.71 -1.55
C PHE A 216 1.01 -13.40 -1.93
N ARG A 217 1.11 -13.89 -3.16
CA ARG A 217 2.32 -14.53 -3.69
C ARG A 217 2.76 -13.82 -4.95
N PHE A 218 4.06 -13.60 -5.07
CA PHE A 218 4.62 -13.15 -6.34
C PHE A 218 5.89 -13.93 -6.67
N THR A 219 6.19 -14.02 -7.96
CA THR A 219 7.35 -14.76 -8.45
C THR A 219 8.34 -13.82 -9.12
N LEU A 220 9.63 -14.10 -8.94
CA LEU A 220 10.74 -13.48 -9.64
C LEU A 220 11.61 -14.56 -10.26
N ARG A 221 12.24 -14.25 -11.39
CA ARG A 221 13.17 -15.16 -12.05
C ARG A 221 14.41 -15.34 -11.18
N ALA A 222 14.84 -16.59 -10.98
CA ALA A 222 16.11 -16.87 -10.30
C ALA A 222 17.29 -16.34 -11.16
N ALA A 223 18.34 -15.84 -10.47
CA ALA A 223 19.55 -15.30 -11.08
C ALA A 223 20.67 -16.35 -11.16
#